data_4fe3b8d11bd6e9ee28e9962f6af165ba
#
_entry.id   4fe3b8d11bd6e9ee28e9962f6af165ba
#
_cell.length_a   1.000
_cell.length_b   1.000
_cell.length_c   1.000
_cell.angle_alpha   90.00
_cell.angle_beta   90.00
_cell.angle_gamma   90.00
#
_symmetry.space_group_name_H-M   'P 1'
#
loop_
_entity.id
_entity.type
_entity.pdbx_description
1 polymer ?
#
loop_
_entity_poly.entity_id
_entity_poly.type
_entity_poly.pdbx_seq_one_letter_code
_entity_poly.pdbx_strand_id
1 'polypeptide(L)' 'MTAGSRYVKIIEWSDADNCFIGSCPELFYGGCHGSNEREVFDELCEIIDEMVELYKKDGKPLPSPISGKELVNELQKVA' A
#
# COMPACT_ATOMS: atom_id res chain seq x y z
N MET A 1 10.13 14.05 3.88
CA MET A 1 9.37 12.96 3.24
C MET A 1 10.15 11.65 3.35
N THR A 2 9.54 10.60 3.85
CA THR A 2 10.18 9.29 3.92
C THR A 2 10.03 8.57 2.58
N ALA A 3 10.86 7.54 2.36
CA ALA A 3 10.74 6.72 1.15
C ALA A 3 9.36 6.09 1.04
N GLY A 4 8.77 5.69 2.16
CA GLY A 4 7.44 5.10 2.20
C GLY A 4 6.33 6.03 1.72
N SER A 5 6.51 7.35 1.86
CA SER A 5 5.52 8.33 1.43
C SER A 5 5.29 8.36 -0.07
N ARG A 6 6.24 7.84 -0.84
CA ARG A 6 6.17 7.86 -2.30
C ARG A 6 5.36 6.72 -2.90
N TYR A 7 5.07 5.70 -2.11
CA TYR A 7 4.32 4.54 -2.61
C TYR A 7 2.83 4.83 -2.63
N VAL A 8 2.16 4.30 -3.64
CA VAL A 8 0.69 4.37 -3.75
C VAL A 8 0.08 3.55 -2.62
N LYS A 9 -0.94 4.11 -2.00
CA LYS A 9 -1.68 3.45 -0.92
C LYS A 9 -3.14 3.34 -1.34
N ILE A 10 -3.71 2.18 -1.13
CA ILE A 10 -5.11 1.92 -1.48
C ILE A 10 -5.85 1.51 -0.22
N ILE A 11 -6.92 2.25 0.08
CA ILE A 11 -7.84 1.90 1.16
C ILE A 11 -9.17 1.60 0.50
N GLU A 12 -9.66 0.39 0.66
CA GLU A 12 -10.92 -0.02 0.03
C GLU A 12 -11.83 -0.72 1.02
N TRP A 13 -13.13 -0.65 0.76
CA TRP A 13 -14.12 -1.39 1.52
C TRP A 13 -14.23 -2.79 0.93
N SER A 14 -14.22 -3.80 1.80
CA SER A 14 -14.42 -5.19 1.40
C SER A 14 -15.76 -5.68 1.95
N ASP A 15 -16.71 -5.93 1.07
CA ASP A 15 -18.00 -6.50 1.48
C ASP A 15 -17.82 -7.91 2.01
N ALA A 16 -16.91 -8.67 1.42
CA ALA A 16 -16.66 -10.05 1.84
C ALA A 16 -16.15 -10.12 3.28
N ASP A 17 -15.28 -9.18 3.65
CA ASP A 17 -14.65 -9.16 4.97
C ASP A 17 -15.32 -8.19 5.94
N ASN A 18 -16.26 -7.41 5.43
CA ASN A 18 -17.00 -6.41 6.20
C ASN A 18 -16.07 -5.42 6.94
N CYS A 19 -15.04 -4.95 6.23
CA CYS A 19 -14.10 -4.00 6.79
C CYS A 19 -13.35 -3.27 5.68
N PHE A 20 -12.58 -2.24 6.05
CA PHE A 20 -11.65 -1.58 5.14
C PHE A 20 -10.37 -2.37 5.09
N ILE A 21 -9.77 -2.43 3.89
CA ILE A 21 -8.48 -3.11 3.68
C ILE A 21 -7.50 -2.10 3.11
N GLY A 22 -6.29 -2.10 3.66
CA GLY A 22 -5.20 -1.25 3.19
C GLY A 22 -4.16 -2.06 2.46
N SER A 23 -3.75 -1.57 1.30
CA SER A 23 -2.75 -2.23 0.45
C SER A 23 -1.77 -1.22 -0.12
N CYS A 24 -0.55 -1.68 -0.37
CA CYS A 24 0.47 -0.94 -1.10
C CYS A 24 0.88 -1.82 -2.28
N PRO A 25 0.38 -1.55 -3.51
CA PRO A 25 0.55 -2.47 -4.64
C PRO A 25 1.98 -2.91 -4.92
N GLU A 26 2.96 -2.02 -4.66
CA GLU A 26 4.36 -2.35 -4.93
C GLU A 26 4.96 -3.28 -3.89
N LEU A 27 4.39 -3.32 -2.69
CA LEU A 27 4.96 -4.05 -1.58
C LEU A 27 4.10 -5.23 -1.13
N PHE A 28 2.79 -5.05 -1.06
CA PHE A 28 1.88 -6.10 -0.58
C PHE A 28 0.42 -5.77 -0.84
N TYR A 29 -0.41 -6.80 -0.78
CA TYR A 29 -1.88 -6.67 -0.82
C TYR A 29 -2.45 -7.09 0.52
N GLY A 30 -3.43 -6.32 1.02
CA GLY A 30 -4.15 -6.68 2.23
C GLY A 30 -3.32 -6.65 3.52
N GLY A 31 -2.38 -5.72 3.60
CA GLY A 31 -1.47 -5.64 4.74
C GLY A 31 -2.10 -5.26 6.07
N CYS A 32 -3.25 -4.58 6.05
CA CYS A 32 -3.97 -4.23 7.27
C CYS A 32 -5.45 -4.09 6.99
N HIS A 33 -6.26 -4.14 8.03
CA HIS A 33 -7.70 -4.04 7.91
C HIS A 33 -8.32 -3.46 9.19
N GLY A 34 -9.52 -2.93 9.09
CA GLY A 34 -10.23 -2.38 10.24
C GLY A 34 -11.55 -1.76 9.85
N SER A 35 -12.31 -1.34 10.85
CA SER A 35 -13.63 -0.74 10.67
C SER A 35 -13.58 0.76 10.40
N ASN A 36 -12.44 1.40 10.63
CA ASN A 36 -12.27 2.84 10.45
C ASN A 36 -11.23 3.11 9.37
N GLU A 37 -11.65 3.79 8.32
CA GLU A 37 -10.82 4.06 7.15
C GLU A 37 -9.52 4.79 7.48
N ARG A 38 -9.60 5.80 8.33
CA ARG A 38 -8.42 6.60 8.69
C ARG A 38 -7.43 5.81 9.53
N GLU A 39 -7.93 4.99 10.44
CA GLU A 39 -7.07 4.14 11.26
C GLU A 39 -6.35 3.11 10.38
N VAL A 40 -7.05 2.55 9.40
CA VAL A 40 -6.44 1.62 8.45
C VAL A 40 -5.34 2.32 7.64
N PHE A 41 -5.58 3.56 7.22
CA PHE A 41 -4.57 4.33 6.50
C PHE A 41 -3.33 4.57 7.36
N ASP A 42 -3.53 4.99 8.62
CA ASP A 42 -2.41 5.24 9.53
C ASP A 42 -1.59 3.97 9.77
N GLU A 43 -2.26 2.86 9.98
CA GLU A 43 -1.60 1.56 10.15
C GLU A 43 -0.83 1.16 8.90
N LEU A 44 -1.43 1.37 7.72
CA LEU A 44 -0.77 1.09 6.45
C LEU A 44 0.53 1.89 6.30
N CYS A 45 0.51 3.16 6.66
CA CYS A 45 1.71 3.99 6.62
C CYS A 45 2.82 3.44 7.51
N GLU A 46 2.47 2.99 8.72
CA GLU A 46 3.44 2.38 9.64
C GLU A 46 4.04 1.10 9.08
N ILE A 47 3.20 0.24 8.51
CA ILE A 47 3.65 -1.01 7.91
C ILE A 47 4.59 -0.76 6.74
N ILE A 48 4.27 0.21 5.90
CA ILE A 48 5.12 0.57 4.76
C ILE A 48 6.48 1.06 5.26
N ASP A 49 6.50 1.92 6.27
CA ASP A 49 7.75 2.43 6.82
C ASP A 49 8.60 1.30 7.41
N GLU A 50 7.98 0.35 8.10
CA GLU A 50 8.67 -0.83 8.62
C GLU A 50 9.25 -1.68 7.51
N MET A 51 8.50 -1.89 6.43
CA MET A 51 8.99 -2.67 5.29
C MET A 51 10.17 -1.99 4.59
N VAL A 52 10.11 -0.66 4.45
CA VAL A 52 11.22 0.11 3.88
C VAL A 52 12.48 -0.08 4.72
N GLU A 53 12.35 -0.03 6.04
CA GLU A 53 13.48 -0.23 6.94
C GLU A 53 14.03 -1.66 6.84
N LEU A 54 13.17 -2.67 6.70
CA LEU A 54 13.59 -4.05 6.51
C LEU A 54 14.37 -4.23 5.21
N TYR A 55 13.91 -3.63 4.12
CA TYR A 55 14.62 -3.68 2.85
C TYR A 55 16.02 -3.09 2.97
N LYS A 56 16.13 -1.92 3.62
CA LYS A 56 17.41 -1.26 3.84
C LYS A 56 18.34 -2.13 4.68
N LYS A 57 17.83 -2.69 5.76
CA LYS A 57 18.60 -3.53 6.68
C LYS A 57 19.14 -4.77 5.98
N ASP A 58 18.34 -5.36 5.09
CA ASP A 58 18.71 -6.57 4.34
C ASP A 58 19.53 -6.26 3.09
N GLY A 59 19.76 -4.99 2.80
CA GLY A 59 20.50 -4.58 1.61
C GLY A 59 19.77 -4.86 0.30
N LYS A 60 18.44 -5.00 0.36
CA LYS A 60 17.62 -5.25 -0.83
C LYS A 60 17.18 -3.94 -1.46
N PRO A 61 17.18 -3.84 -2.79
CA PRO A 61 16.69 -2.64 -3.46
C PRO A 61 15.18 -2.50 -3.27
N LEU A 62 14.74 -1.27 -2.99
CA LEU A 62 13.31 -0.97 -2.89
C LEU A 62 12.67 -0.99 -4.27
N PRO A 63 11.43 -1.51 -4.39
CA PRO A 63 10.70 -1.39 -5.65
C PRO A 63 10.51 0.08 -6.02
N SER A 64 10.50 0.38 -7.30
CA SER A 64 10.21 1.75 -7.76
C SER A 64 8.72 2.03 -7.54
N PRO A 65 8.37 3.19 -6.95
CA PRO A 65 6.97 3.53 -6.78
C PRO A 65 6.25 3.68 -8.12
N ILE A 66 5.05 3.14 -8.21
CA ILE A 66 4.18 3.34 -9.36
C ILE A 66 3.37 4.62 -9.11
N SER A 67 3.07 5.39 -10.17
CA SER A 67 2.19 6.54 -10.01
C SER A 67 0.73 6.08 -10.05
N GLY A 68 -0.16 6.87 -9.44
CA GLY A 68 -1.59 6.59 -9.51
C GLY A 68 -2.09 6.56 -10.94
N LYS A 69 -1.53 7.42 -11.81
CA LYS A 69 -1.87 7.44 -13.22
C LYS A 69 -1.49 6.14 -13.92
N GLU A 70 -0.30 5.61 -13.65
CA GLU A 70 0.15 4.35 -14.21
C GLU A 70 -0.74 3.20 -13.75
N LEU A 71 -1.11 3.19 -12.48
CA LEU A 71 -1.99 2.16 -11.92
C LEU A 71 -3.34 2.16 -12.62
N VAL A 72 -3.93 3.34 -12.81
CA VAL A 72 -5.21 3.48 -13.51
C VAL A 72 -5.09 2.99 -14.95
N ASN A 73 -4.01 3.35 -15.65
CA ASN A 73 -3.78 2.90 -17.01
C ASN A 73 -3.69 1.37 -17.10
N GLU A 74 -3.00 0.74 -16.15
CA GLU A 74 -2.91 -0.72 -16.11
C GLU A 74 -4.27 -1.38 -15.91
N LEU A 75 -5.09 -0.82 -15.03
CA LEU A 75 -6.44 -1.33 -14.80
C LEU A 75 -7.31 -1.21 -16.04
N GLN A 76 -7.17 -0.13 -16.81
CA GLN A 76 -7.95 0.09 -18.05
C GLN A 76 -7.55 -0.87 -19.16
N LYS A 77 -6.31 -1.32 -19.20
CA LYS A 77 -5.85 -2.27 -20.22
C LYS A 77 -6.48 -3.65 -20.06
N VAL A 78 -6.94 -3.96 -18.87
CA VAL A 78 -7.50 -5.28 -18.54
C VAL A 78 -8.99 -5.35 -18.84
N ALA A 79 -9.63 -4.21 -19.02
CA ALA A 79 -11.06 -4.11 -19.26
C ALA A 79 -11.45 -4.48 -20.70
#